data_bb4779ff0f06181d93ab737dad4a86a2
#
_entry.id   bb4779ff0f06181d93ab737dad4a86a2
#
_cell.length_a   1.000
_cell.length_b   1.000
_cell.length_c   1.000
_cell.angle_alpha   90.00
_cell.angle_beta   90.00
_cell.angle_gamma   90.00
#
_symmetry.space_group_name_H-M   'P 1'
#
loop_
_entity.id
_entity.type
_entity.pdbx_description
1 polymer ?
#
loop_
_entity_poly.entity_id
_entity_poly.type
_entity_poly.pdbx_seq_one_letter_code
_entity_poly.pdbx_strand_id
1 'polypeptide(L)'
;MNLKLNSHNIKAISIVLPKNPHTLEKELQECNLNQKKYELLKQNTGINHHFISPNNIYASDLASKALEKLFRENLLLKDELDVLLVYSFSPDFLAPALSSLIHKNLGLSEKTLCFDNIAFCPGFLQGLMQAFSLLDNENIKKIAFICVSVKSKKIPKKDKITYLSNSDSASVILLEKSNTKEKAFFSQKIFSKLATEETFPLKCFKEANDFIDMDKNLTFSHLNENFPRFFDDFFDNFKLDKSKIGEFFFGSANNFIKTKLLELLNFKEIKNDETLKNYGDVTINKLAFDLANYEWRRGGDIKQVFMASFGTGITFNAMSLKIDFSKIKNFIEIIDFNT
;
A
#
# COMPACT_ATOMS: atom_id res chain seq x y z
N MET A 1 2.17 15.90 13.59
CA MET A 1 1.38 16.84 12.75
C MET A 1 -0.02 16.30 12.59
N ASN A 2 -1.04 17.11 12.85
CA ASN A 2 -2.45 16.75 12.74
C ASN A 2 -3.13 17.66 11.73
N LEU A 3 -3.86 17.08 10.75
CA LEU A 3 -4.54 17.81 9.68
C LEU A 3 -6.02 17.43 9.62
N LYS A 4 -6.87 18.44 9.36
CA LYS A 4 -8.26 18.24 8.95
C LYS A 4 -8.38 18.63 7.48
N LEU A 5 -8.74 17.68 6.64
CA LEU A 5 -8.88 17.86 5.20
C LEU A 5 -10.35 17.79 4.81
N ASN A 6 -10.72 18.36 3.66
CA ASN A 6 -11.99 17.99 3.06
C ASN A 6 -11.91 16.53 2.62
N SER A 7 -13.00 15.79 2.83
CA SER A 7 -13.10 14.43 2.34
C SER A 7 -13.53 14.42 0.88
N HIS A 8 -12.87 13.62 0.06
CA HIS A 8 -13.20 13.47 -1.35
C HIS A 8 -13.59 12.03 -1.67
N ASN A 9 -14.19 11.82 -2.84
CA ASN A 9 -14.74 10.53 -3.20
C ASN A 9 -13.66 9.56 -3.68
N ILE A 10 -13.64 8.35 -3.13
CA ILE A 10 -12.96 7.21 -3.73
C ILE A 10 -13.94 6.61 -4.74
N LYS A 11 -13.66 6.74 -6.03
CA LYS A 11 -14.53 6.29 -7.12
C LYS A 11 -14.29 4.84 -7.51
N ALA A 12 -13.01 4.48 -7.61
CA ALA A 12 -12.61 3.14 -7.99
C ALA A 12 -11.26 2.77 -7.37
N ILE A 13 -11.04 1.48 -7.20
CA ILE A 13 -9.75 0.88 -6.82
C ILE A 13 -9.44 -0.20 -7.86
N SER A 14 -8.32 -0.06 -8.55
CA SER A 14 -7.81 -1.05 -9.49
C SER A 14 -6.47 -1.59 -9.00
N ILE A 15 -6.36 -2.89 -8.88
CA ILE A 15 -5.18 -3.57 -8.36
C ILE A 15 -4.70 -4.60 -9.36
N VAL A 16 -3.39 -4.62 -9.60
CA VAL A 16 -2.73 -5.60 -10.47
C VAL A 16 -1.63 -6.32 -9.71
N LEU A 17 -1.62 -7.64 -9.86
CA LEU A 17 -0.57 -8.54 -9.42
C LEU A 17 0.01 -9.25 -10.65
N PRO A 18 1.32 -9.47 -10.72
CA PRO A 18 1.89 -10.35 -11.74
C PRO A 18 1.61 -11.80 -11.38
N LYS A 19 1.34 -12.63 -12.39
CA LYS A 19 1.34 -14.08 -12.17
C LYS A 19 2.75 -14.53 -11.82
N ASN A 20 2.89 -15.29 -10.72
CA ASN A 20 4.21 -15.76 -10.30
C ASN A 20 4.81 -16.70 -11.37
N PRO A 21 5.99 -16.40 -11.92
CA PRO A 21 6.65 -17.24 -12.92
C PRO A 21 7.30 -18.49 -12.32
N HIS A 22 7.38 -18.58 -11.00
CA HIS A 22 8.06 -19.67 -10.31
C HIS A 22 7.08 -20.74 -9.84
N THR A 23 7.45 -22.01 -10.03
CA THR A 23 6.76 -23.12 -9.38
C THR A 23 7.26 -23.29 -7.94
N LEU A 24 6.45 -23.92 -7.09
CA LEU A 24 6.84 -24.26 -5.72
C LEU A 24 8.16 -25.01 -5.66
N GLU A 25 8.37 -25.99 -6.55
CA GLU A 25 9.62 -26.79 -6.63
C GLU A 25 10.83 -25.90 -6.88
N LYS A 26 10.71 -24.95 -7.82
CA LYS A 26 11.76 -23.98 -8.10
C LYS A 26 12.08 -23.10 -6.89
N GLU A 27 11.07 -22.63 -6.19
CA GLU A 27 11.24 -21.82 -4.98
C GLU A 27 11.92 -22.61 -3.85
N LEU A 28 11.53 -23.87 -3.65
CA LEU A 28 12.16 -24.74 -2.66
C LEU A 28 13.65 -24.94 -2.96
N GLN A 29 14.00 -25.17 -4.24
CA GLN A 29 15.40 -25.29 -4.67
C GLN A 29 16.17 -23.99 -4.47
N GLU A 30 15.65 -22.88 -4.93
CA GLU A 30 16.30 -21.57 -4.83
C GLU A 30 16.54 -21.13 -3.39
N CYS A 31 15.60 -21.42 -2.50
CA CYS A 31 15.71 -21.11 -1.07
C CYS A 31 16.43 -22.19 -0.24
N ASN A 32 16.84 -23.29 -0.85
CA ASN A 32 17.38 -24.45 -0.15
C ASN A 32 16.51 -24.87 1.04
N LEU A 33 15.22 -25.12 0.76
CA LEU A 33 14.21 -25.53 1.72
C LEU A 33 13.66 -26.90 1.36
N ASN A 34 13.36 -27.72 2.38
CA ASN A 34 12.52 -28.88 2.20
C ASN A 34 11.05 -28.54 2.46
N GLN A 35 10.15 -29.40 2.00
CA GLN A 35 8.70 -29.23 2.11
C GLN A 35 8.25 -28.91 3.55
N LYS A 36 8.77 -29.64 4.54
CA LYS A 36 8.39 -29.44 5.95
C LYS A 36 8.72 -28.04 6.48
N LYS A 37 9.91 -27.52 6.13
CA LYS A 37 10.33 -26.16 6.52
C LYS A 37 9.50 -25.10 5.80
N TYR A 38 9.14 -25.34 4.56
CA TYR A 38 8.26 -24.43 3.79
C TYR A 38 6.86 -24.35 4.40
N GLU A 39 6.24 -25.51 4.73
CA GLU A 39 4.92 -25.52 5.37
C GLU A 39 4.92 -24.80 6.74
N LEU A 40 5.98 -25.00 7.54
CA LEU A 40 6.15 -24.29 8.80
C LEU A 40 6.26 -22.76 8.60
N LEU A 41 6.97 -22.35 7.56
CA LEU A 41 7.11 -20.93 7.22
C LEU A 41 5.76 -20.33 6.82
N LYS A 42 4.97 -21.03 5.99
CA LYS A 42 3.60 -20.61 5.63
C LYS A 42 2.69 -20.48 6.85
N GLN A 43 2.72 -21.46 7.76
CA GLN A 43 1.95 -21.40 9.00
C GLN A 43 2.32 -20.19 9.85
N ASN A 44 3.62 -19.90 10.01
CA ASN A 44 4.10 -18.79 10.82
C ASN A 44 3.79 -17.41 10.20
N THR A 45 3.82 -17.29 8.88
CA THR A 45 3.51 -16.02 8.20
C THR A 45 2.02 -15.83 7.96
N GLY A 46 1.26 -16.91 7.89
CA GLY A 46 -0.15 -16.91 7.51
C GLY A 46 -0.38 -16.64 6.02
N ILE A 47 0.67 -16.73 5.18
CA ILE A 47 0.65 -16.41 3.74
C ILE A 47 0.56 -17.69 2.93
N ASN A 48 -0.48 -17.80 2.09
CA ASN A 48 -0.68 -18.96 1.22
C ASN A 48 -0.10 -18.75 -0.18
N HIS A 49 -0.18 -17.52 -0.67
CA HIS A 49 0.23 -17.15 -2.01
C HIS A 49 1.09 -15.90 -1.98
N HIS A 50 2.01 -15.79 -2.93
CA HIS A 50 2.77 -14.59 -3.20
C HIS A 50 2.97 -14.43 -4.72
N PHE A 51 3.27 -13.21 -5.15
CA PHE A 51 3.28 -12.83 -6.55
C PHE A 51 4.57 -12.08 -6.87
N ILE A 52 5.36 -12.62 -7.77
CA ILE A 52 6.69 -12.09 -8.14
C ILE A 52 6.67 -11.68 -9.61
N SER A 53 7.12 -10.47 -9.90
CA SER A 53 7.25 -9.99 -11.27
C SER A 53 8.34 -10.75 -12.05
N PRO A 54 8.10 -11.12 -13.30
CA PRO A 54 9.13 -11.54 -14.22
C PRO A 54 10.30 -10.53 -14.28
N ASN A 55 11.49 -10.99 -14.66
CA ASN A 55 12.69 -10.15 -14.62
C ASN A 55 12.60 -8.89 -15.47
N ASN A 56 11.87 -8.94 -16.57
CA ASN A 56 11.65 -7.84 -17.52
C ASN A 56 10.45 -6.94 -17.19
N ILE A 57 9.70 -7.21 -16.11
CA ILE A 57 8.53 -6.43 -15.69
C ILE A 57 8.91 -5.57 -14.49
N TYR A 58 8.62 -4.28 -14.58
CA TYR A 58 9.00 -3.24 -13.64
C TYR A 58 7.78 -2.50 -13.06
N ALA A 59 8.04 -1.51 -12.22
CA ALA A 59 6.99 -0.76 -11.56
C ALA A 59 6.09 0.01 -12.55
N SER A 60 6.67 0.58 -13.61
CA SER A 60 5.90 1.29 -14.63
C SER A 60 4.92 0.37 -15.37
N ASP A 61 5.29 -0.90 -15.59
CA ASP A 61 4.43 -1.87 -16.28
C ASP A 61 3.20 -2.22 -15.44
N LEU A 62 3.42 -2.59 -14.17
CA LEU A 62 2.32 -2.91 -13.24
C LEU A 62 1.38 -1.72 -13.04
N ALA A 63 1.95 -0.53 -12.79
CA ALA A 63 1.19 0.69 -12.58
C ALA A 63 0.37 1.08 -13.82
N SER A 64 0.97 0.98 -15.01
CA SER A 64 0.28 1.24 -16.27
C SER A 64 -0.90 0.29 -16.47
N LYS A 65 -0.72 -1.01 -16.20
CA LYS A 65 -1.82 -1.99 -16.30
C LYS A 65 -2.96 -1.71 -15.31
N ALA A 66 -2.63 -1.32 -14.08
CA ALA A 66 -3.64 -0.97 -13.09
C ALA A 66 -4.46 0.27 -13.49
N LEU A 67 -3.81 1.30 -14.07
CA LEU A 67 -4.50 2.50 -14.54
C LEU A 67 -5.26 2.23 -15.86
N GLU A 68 -4.70 1.45 -16.79
CA GLU A 68 -5.34 1.05 -18.04
C GLU A 68 -6.70 0.35 -17.79
N LYS A 69 -6.81 -0.42 -16.70
CA LYS A 69 -8.08 -1.06 -16.31
C LYS A 69 -9.20 -0.03 -16.13
N LEU A 70 -8.93 1.10 -15.50
CA LEU A 70 -9.94 2.13 -15.28
C LEU A 70 -10.41 2.78 -16.60
N PHE A 71 -9.52 2.91 -17.58
CA PHE A 71 -9.89 3.37 -18.92
C PHE A 71 -10.76 2.35 -19.65
N ARG A 72 -10.40 1.05 -19.60
CA ARG A 72 -11.18 -0.05 -20.22
C ARG A 72 -12.58 -0.18 -19.63
N GLU A 73 -12.74 0.11 -18.34
CA GLU A 73 -14.04 0.08 -17.65
C GLU A 73 -14.85 1.39 -17.82
N ASN A 74 -14.35 2.34 -18.60
CA ASN A 74 -14.96 3.67 -18.82
C ASN A 74 -15.22 4.45 -17.52
N LEU A 75 -14.39 4.24 -16.50
CA LEU A 75 -14.47 4.97 -15.22
C LEU A 75 -13.66 6.26 -15.24
N LEU A 76 -12.72 6.36 -16.17
CA LEU A 76 -11.85 7.51 -16.37
C LEU A 76 -11.54 7.64 -17.87
N LEU A 77 -11.64 8.85 -18.42
CA LEU A 77 -11.09 9.17 -19.73
C LEU A 77 -9.69 9.78 -19.55
N LYS A 78 -8.80 9.55 -20.53
CA LYS A 78 -7.40 10.04 -20.42
C LYS A 78 -7.33 11.56 -20.29
N ASP A 79 -8.18 12.28 -21.02
CA ASP A 79 -8.22 13.74 -21.04
C ASP A 79 -8.91 14.36 -19.81
N GLU A 80 -9.52 13.54 -18.96
CA GLU A 80 -10.15 13.96 -17.70
C GLU A 80 -9.22 13.81 -16.49
N LEU A 81 -8.04 13.20 -16.65
CA LEU A 81 -7.09 12.99 -15.58
C LEU A 81 -6.27 14.26 -15.34
N ASP A 82 -6.52 14.94 -14.24
CA ASP A 82 -5.81 16.16 -13.89
C ASP A 82 -4.45 15.86 -13.25
N VAL A 83 -4.36 14.82 -12.41
CA VAL A 83 -3.14 14.49 -11.66
C VAL A 83 -2.86 13.00 -11.68
N LEU A 84 -1.62 12.65 -12.01
CA LEU A 84 -1.01 11.35 -11.82
C LEU A 84 -0.05 11.43 -10.62
N LEU A 85 -0.48 10.92 -9.47
CA LEU A 85 0.28 10.94 -8.21
C LEU A 85 0.83 9.55 -7.91
N VAL A 86 2.14 9.37 -7.96
CA VAL A 86 2.79 8.06 -7.83
C VAL A 86 3.61 7.99 -6.55
N TYR A 87 3.41 6.91 -5.81
CA TYR A 87 4.17 6.53 -4.62
C TYR A 87 4.82 5.16 -4.83
N SER A 88 6.15 5.12 -4.79
CA SER A 88 6.92 3.89 -4.92
C SER A 88 8.27 4.04 -4.25
N PHE A 89 8.81 2.93 -3.72
CA PHE A 89 10.21 2.85 -3.33
C PHE A 89 11.06 2.05 -4.34
N SER A 90 10.42 1.52 -5.38
CA SER A 90 11.06 0.68 -6.41
C SER A 90 10.81 1.24 -7.82
N PRO A 91 11.12 2.54 -8.08
CA PRO A 91 10.98 3.09 -9.42
C PRO A 91 11.93 2.37 -10.38
N ASP A 92 11.57 2.34 -11.67
CA ASP A 92 12.39 1.73 -12.73
C ASP A 92 13.75 2.43 -12.83
N PHE A 93 13.74 3.76 -12.73
CA PHE A 93 14.91 4.63 -12.77
C PHE A 93 14.81 5.73 -11.73
N LEU A 94 15.95 6.35 -11.39
CA LEU A 94 15.97 7.61 -10.65
C LEU A 94 15.43 8.76 -11.49
N ALA A 95 15.79 8.74 -12.77
CA ALA A 95 15.34 9.66 -13.81
C ALA A 95 15.35 8.91 -15.15
N PRO A 96 14.32 9.00 -15.99
CA PRO A 96 13.10 9.81 -15.74
C PRO A 96 12.25 9.30 -14.57
N ALA A 97 11.37 10.17 -14.07
CA ALA A 97 10.41 9.86 -13.02
C ALA A 97 9.46 8.72 -13.43
N LEU A 98 9.00 7.92 -12.47
CA LEU A 98 8.10 6.79 -12.73
C LEU A 98 6.76 7.24 -13.33
N SER A 99 6.21 8.37 -12.85
CA SER A 99 5.01 8.97 -13.40
C SER A 99 5.16 9.35 -14.88
N SER A 100 6.35 9.82 -15.29
CA SER A 100 6.65 10.14 -16.69
C SER A 100 6.65 8.90 -17.60
N LEU A 101 7.11 7.75 -17.07
CA LEU A 101 7.06 6.48 -17.81
C LEU A 101 5.61 6.00 -17.96
N ILE A 102 4.82 6.04 -16.90
CA ILE A 102 3.40 5.67 -16.92
C ILE A 102 2.63 6.60 -17.88
N HIS A 103 2.89 7.91 -17.80
CA HIS A 103 2.29 8.90 -18.68
C HIS A 103 2.54 8.57 -20.16
N LYS A 104 3.81 8.29 -20.50
CA LYS A 104 4.22 7.87 -21.86
C LYS A 104 3.55 6.57 -22.28
N ASN A 105 3.60 5.53 -21.42
CA ASN A 105 3.08 4.20 -21.74
C ASN A 105 1.58 4.22 -22.07
N LEU A 106 0.83 5.11 -21.41
CA LEU A 106 -0.62 5.22 -21.58
C LEU A 106 -1.05 6.33 -22.55
N GLY A 107 -0.11 7.15 -23.02
CA GLY A 107 -0.42 8.31 -23.86
C GLY A 107 -1.43 9.24 -23.18
N LEU A 108 -1.08 9.70 -21.97
CA LEU A 108 -1.92 10.62 -21.22
C LEU A 108 -1.81 12.04 -21.80
N SER A 109 -2.75 12.90 -21.40
CA SER A 109 -2.77 14.30 -21.84
C SER A 109 -1.56 15.08 -21.29
N GLU A 110 -0.94 15.94 -22.10
CA GLU A 110 0.15 16.83 -21.69
C GLU A 110 -0.26 17.81 -20.56
N LYS A 111 -1.57 17.95 -20.30
CA LYS A 111 -2.10 18.75 -19.18
C LYS A 111 -2.09 18.02 -17.84
N THR A 112 -1.88 16.71 -17.85
CA THR A 112 -1.86 15.91 -16.63
C THR A 112 -0.62 16.24 -15.78
N LEU A 113 -0.82 16.74 -14.57
CA LEU A 113 0.25 16.97 -13.61
C LEU A 113 0.79 15.63 -13.10
N CYS A 114 2.11 15.50 -13.07
CA CYS A 114 2.78 14.27 -12.65
C CYS A 114 3.63 14.49 -11.40
N PHE A 115 3.45 13.65 -10.38
CA PHE A 115 4.22 13.69 -9.14
C PHE A 115 4.70 12.30 -8.75
N ASP A 116 5.95 12.22 -8.29
CA ASP A 116 6.57 11.02 -7.76
C ASP A 116 7.03 11.23 -6.32
N ASN A 117 6.75 10.24 -5.48
CA ASN A 117 7.19 10.20 -4.10
C ASN A 117 7.83 8.85 -3.77
N ILE A 118 9.00 8.89 -3.14
CA ILE A 118 9.66 7.68 -2.66
C ILE A 118 9.09 7.34 -1.29
N ALA A 119 8.39 6.22 -1.17
CA ALA A 119 7.81 5.79 0.08
C ALA A 119 7.58 4.27 0.13
N PHE A 120 7.70 3.72 1.33
CA PHE A 120 7.29 2.36 1.69
C PHE A 120 5.86 2.32 2.26
N CYS A 121 5.57 1.40 3.18
CA CYS A 121 4.25 1.17 3.76
C CYS A 121 3.50 2.43 4.22
N PRO A 122 4.15 3.46 4.83
CA PRO A 122 3.46 4.70 5.20
C PRO A 122 2.93 5.50 4.01
N GLY A 123 3.47 5.27 2.81
CA GLY A 123 3.19 6.06 1.61
C GLY A 123 1.73 6.09 1.19
N PHE A 124 0.96 5.02 1.42
CA PHE A 124 -0.46 5.01 1.06
C PHE A 124 -1.25 6.15 1.72
N LEU A 125 -1.13 6.31 3.04
CA LEU A 125 -1.86 7.37 3.76
C LEU A 125 -1.26 8.77 3.50
N GLN A 126 0.04 8.87 3.25
CA GLN A 126 0.68 10.12 2.82
C GLN A 126 0.15 10.56 1.45
N GLY A 127 0.06 9.63 0.50
CA GLY A 127 -0.45 9.90 -0.83
C GLY A 127 -1.94 10.25 -0.82
N LEU A 128 -2.74 9.56 -0.03
CA LEU A 128 -4.16 9.88 0.11
C LEU A 128 -4.36 11.28 0.73
N MET A 129 -3.57 11.64 1.73
CA MET A 129 -3.55 12.99 2.31
C MET A 129 -3.17 14.04 1.28
N GLN A 130 -2.10 13.81 0.51
CA GLN A 130 -1.65 14.73 -0.55
C GLN A 130 -2.70 14.88 -1.65
N ALA A 131 -3.31 13.77 -2.09
CA ALA A 131 -4.35 13.79 -3.09
C ALA A 131 -5.58 14.58 -2.65
N PHE A 132 -6.02 14.43 -1.39
CA PHE A 132 -7.12 15.22 -0.85
C PHE A 132 -6.78 16.71 -0.80
N SER A 133 -5.55 17.06 -0.40
CA SER A 133 -5.09 18.46 -0.40
C SER A 133 -5.04 19.06 -1.82
N LEU A 134 -4.67 18.27 -2.82
CA LEU A 134 -4.68 18.70 -4.22
C LEU A 134 -6.10 18.88 -4.76
N LEU A 135 -7.04 18.01 -4.39
CA LEU A 135 -8.46 18.12 -4.77
C LEU A 135 -9.16 19.34 -4.17
N ASP A 136 -8.61 19.97 -3.13
CA ASP A 136 -9.11 21.24 -2.62
C ASP A 136 -8.87 22.40 -3.61
N ASN A 137 -7.92 22.26 -4.55
CA ASN A 137 -7.74 23.23 -5.64
C ASN A 137 -8.92 23.16 -6.62
N GLU A 138 -9.47 24.32 -7.02
CA GLU A 138 -10.67 24.42 -7.87
C GLU A 138 -10.49 23.79 -9.26
N ASN A 139 -9.27 23.79 -9.79
CA ASN A 139 -8.94 23.30 -11.12
C ASN A 139 -8.66 21.79 -11.17
N ILE A 140 -8.55 21.11 -10.00
CA ILE A 140 -8.28 19.67 -9.93
C ILE A 140 -9.56 18.92 -9.54
N LYS A 141 -10.00 18.02 -10.39
CA LYS A 141 -11.24 17.25 -10.23
C LYS A 141 -11.03 15.76 -10.09
N LYS A 142 -10.03 15.20 -10.81
CA LYS A 142 -9.74 13.77 -10.85
C LYS A 142 -8.25 13.49 -10.66
N ILE A 143 -7.93 12.61 -9.73
CA ILE A 143 -6.57 12.16 -9.42
C ILE A 143 -6.51 10.64 -9.53
N ALA A 144 -5.55 10.13 -10.30
CA ALA A 144 -5.11 8.75 -10.19
C ALA A 144 -3.96 8.68 -9.17
N PHE A 145 -4.28 8.25 -7.96
CA PHE A 145 -3.30 7.99 -6.93
C PHE A 145 -2.80 6.55 -7.05
N ILE A 146 -1.54 6.38 -7.38
CA ILE A 146 -0.91 5.09 -7.65
C ILE A 146 0.08 4.75 -6.54
N CYS A 147 -0.06 3.54 -6.01
CA CYS A 147 0.97 2.89 -5.22
C CYS A 147 1.52 1.69 -5.99
N VAL A 148 2.85 1.56 -6.07
CA VAL A 148 3.46 0.41 -6.74
C VAL A 148 4.71 -0.06 -6.02
N SER A 149 4.86 -1.40 -5.95
CA SER A 149 6.00 -2.08 -5.32
C SER A 149 6.41 -3.28 -6.15
N VAL A 150 7.66 -3.27 -6.65
CA VAL A 150 8.35 -4.41 -7.28
C VAL A 150 9.55 -4.78 -6.40
N LYS A 151 9.24 -5.12 -5.15
CA LYS A 151 10.21 -5.38 -4.08
C LYS A 151 10.98 -6.69 -4.28
N SER A 152 10.41 -7.66 -4.97
CA SER A 152 11.01 -8.98 -5.19
C SER A 152 12.44 -8.92 -5.75
N LYS A 153 12.72 -7.93 -6.60
CA LYS A 153 14.03 -7.71 -7.21
C LYS A 153 15.13 -7.26 -6.24
N LYS A 154 14.75 -6.84 -5.04
CA LYS A 154 15.65 -6.31 -3.98
C LYS A 154 15.63 -7.13 -2.69
N ILE A 155 14.95 -8.28 -2.68
CA ILE A 155 14.93 -9.19 -1.53
C ILE A 155 16.00 -10.27 -1.76
N PRO A 156 16.98 -10.42 -0.84
CA PRO A 156 17.96 -11.48 -0.97
C PRO A 156 17.30 -12.84 -0.70
N LYS A 157 17.60 -13.86 -1.53
CA LYS A 157 17.09 -15.23 -1.35
C LYS A 157 17.47 -15.87 -0.01
N LYS A 158 18.51 -15.37 0.66
CA LYS A 158 18.90 -15.79 2.01
C LYS A 158 17.86 -15.41 3.07
N ASP A 159 17.14 -14.28 2.91
CA ASP A 159 15.99 -13.91 3.74
C ASP A 159 14.72 -14.63 3.25
N LYS A 160 14.65 -15.93 3.54
CA LYS A 160 13.60 -16.83 3.06
C LYS A 160 12.20 -16.38 3.46
N ILE A 161 12.05 -15.83 4.66
CA ILE A 161 10.76 -15.36 5.16
C ILE A 161 10.25 -14.22 4.28
N THR A 162 11.05 -13.18 4.11
CA THR A 162 10.66 -12.03 3.28
C THR A 162 10.51 -12.44 1.81
N TYR A 163 11.40 -13.28 1.28
CA TYR A 163 11.36 -13.72 -0.11
C TYR A 163 10.06 -14.48 -0.44
N LEU A 164 9.67 -15.45 0.40
CA LEU A 164 8.48 -16.29 0.16
C LEU A 164 7.16 -15.67 0.63
N SER A 165 7.20 -14.55 1.30
CA SER A 165 5.99 -13.83 1.71
C SER A 165 5.72 -12.57 0.91
N ASN A 166 6.71 -12.05 0.17
CA ASN A 166 6.57 -10.82 -0.60
C ASN A 166 5.69 -10.99 -1.83
N SER A 167 4.92 -9.96 -2.15
CA SER A 167 4.25 -9.80 -3.43
C SER A 167 4.52 -8.44 -4.06
N ASP A 168 4.82 -8.48 -5.34
CA ASP A 168 4.84 -7.29 -6.18
C ASP A 168 3.41 -6.94 -6.58
N SER A 169 3.09 -5.67 -6.62
CA SER A 169 1.75 -5.22 -6.97
C SER A 169 1.71 -3.73 -7.30
N ALA A 170 0.69 -3.32 -8.01
CA ALA A 170 0.30 -1.93 -8.17
C ALA A 170 -1.16 -1.74 -7.82
N SER A 171 -1.50 -0.62 -7.22
CA SER A 171 -2.87 -0.17 -7.00
C SER A 171 -3.06 1.24 -7.52
N VAL A 172 -4.22 1.51 -8.11
CA VAL A 172 -4.68 2.84 -8.50
C VAL A 172 -5.97 3.13 -7.74
N ILE A 173 -5.96 4.24 -7.02
CA ILE A 173 -7.15 4.79 -6.37
C ILE A 173 -7.59 5.98 -7.20
N LEU A 174 -8.72 5.85 -7.89
CA LEU A 174 -9.35 6.97 -8.60
C LEU A 174 -10.10 7.83 -7.60
N LEU A 175 -9.63 9.05 -7.44
CA LEU A 175 -10.20 10.05 -6.54
C LEU A 175 -10.90 11.14 -7.35
N GLU A 176 -12.10 11.52 -6.92
CA GLU A 176 -12.88 12.60 -7.52
C GLU A 176 -13.19 13.68 -6.47
N LYS A 177 -13.09 14.94 -6.90
CA LYS A 177 -13.48 16.08 -6.08
C LYS A 177 -14.90 15.93 -5.58
N SER A 178 -15.10 16.22 -4.30
CA SER A 178 -16.42 16.21 -3.67
C SER A 178 -16.71 17.56 -3.03
N ASN A 179 -17.95 17.98 -3.12
CA ASN A 179 -18.46 19.18 -2.45
C ASN A 179 -19.06 18.85 -1.07
N THR A 180 -18.77 17.68 -0.52
CA THR A 180 -19.25 17.29 0.81
C THR A 180 -18.66 18.16 1.91
N LYS A 181 -19.38 18.32 3.03
CA LYS A 181 -18.87 18.94 4.26
C LYS A 181 -18.11 17.93 5.15
N GLU A 182 -18.07 16.67 4.76
CA GLU A 182 -17.38 15.64 5.51
C GLU A 182 -15.87 15.92 5.55
N LYS A 183 -15.25 15.54 6.66
CA LYS A 183 -13.81 15.74 6.88
C LYS A 183 -13.09 14.43 6.94
N ALA A 184 -11.86 14.44 6.43
CA ALA A 184 -10.86 13.43 6.68
C ALA A 184 -9.87 13.95 7.73
N PHE A 185 -9.53 13.11 8.68
CA PHE A 185 -8.60 13.42 9.76
C PHE A 185 -7.30 12.65 9.51
N PHE A 186 -6.18 13.34 9.47
CA PHE A 186 -4.87 12.74 9.22
C PHE A 186 -3.88 13.12 10.31
N SER A 187 -3.10 12.14 10.78
CA SER A 187 -1.99 12.37 11.69
C SER A 187 -0.74 11.65 11.22
N GLN A 188 0.40 12.32 11.36
CA GLN A 188 1.73 11.75 11.11
C GLN A 188 2.65 12.02 12.29
N LYS A 189 3.43 10.99 12.66
CA LYS A 189 4.53 11.09 13.61
C LYS A 189 5.77 10.41 13.04
N ILE A 190 6.89 11.12 13.06
CA ILE A 190 8.20 10.63 12.61
C ILE A 190 9.14 10.57 13.81
N PHE A 191 9.77 9.43 14.00
CA PHE A 191 10.75 9.20 15.05
C PHE A 191 12.16 9.32 14.44
N SER A 192 12.58 10.56 14.14
CA SER A 192 13.79 10.84 13.37
C SER A 192 15.08 10.30 13.99
N LYS A 193 15.12 10.16 15.33
CA LYS A 193 16.27 9.55 16.03
C LYS A 193 16.45 8.07 15.69
N LEU A 194 15.41 7.45 15.11
CA LEU A 194 15.35 6.04 14.72
C LEU A 194 15.41 5.87 13.21
N ALA A 195 15.36 6.97 12.48
CA ALA A 195 15.50 7.01 11.02
C ALA A 195 16.97 6.92 10.62
N THR A 196 17.65 5.89 11.10
CA THR A 196 19.05 5.67 10.80
C THR A 196 19.22 4.75 9.61
N GLU A 197 20.37 4.84 8.94
CA GLU A 197 20.79 3.89 7.91
C GLU A 197 20.83 2.45 8.45
N GLU A 198 20.90 2.29 9.75
CA GLU A 198 20.97 0.98 10.43
C GLU A 198 19.62 0.26 10.50
N THR A 199 18.48 1.00 10.50
CA THR A 199 17.16 0.39 10.65
C THR A 199 16.58 -0.18 9.37
N PHE A 200 16.90 0.42 8.22
CA PHE A 200 16.40 -0.01 6.92
C PHE A 200 17.20 0.61 5.76
N PRO A 201 18.45 0.23 5.56
CA PRO A 201 19.21 0.76 4.44
C PRO A 201 18.77 0.06 3.14
N LEU A 202 18.14 0.79 2.25
CA LEU A 202 18.05 0.43 0.84
C LEU A 202 18.93 1.41 0.07
N LYS A 203 20.15 1.02 -0.21
CA LYS A 203 21.18 1.85 -0.85
C LYS A 203 21.12 1.76 -2.37
N CYS A 204 19.95 1.62 -2.96
CA CYS A 204 19.77 1.26 -4.37
C CYS A 204 20.49 2.13 -5.39
N PHE A 205 21.12 3.19 -4.97
CA PHE A 205 21.81 4.13 -5.84
C PHE A 205 23.32 4.14 -5.68
N LYS A 206 23.82 3.44 -4.66
CA LYS A 206 25.24 3.41 -4.38
C LYS A 206 25.92 2.13 -4.87
N GLU A 207 25.18 1.00 -4.91
CA GLU A 207 25.76 -0.32 -5.20
C GLU A 207 24.81 -1.21 -6.03
N ALA A 208 25.36 -1.89 -7.05
CA ALA A 208 24.58 -2.74 -7.96
C ALA A 208 23.93 -3.96 -7.28
N ASN A 209 24.50 -4.45 -6.18
CA ASN A 209 24.05 -5.64 -5.43
C ASN A 209 23.37 -5.27 -4.12
N ASP A 210 22.70 -4.15 -4.07
CA ASP A 210 22.06 -3.66 -2.88
C ASP A 210 20.71 -4.34 -2.65
N PHE A 211 20.54 -4.89 -1.45
CA PHE A 211 19.34 -5.60 -1.05
C PHE A 211 18.71 -4.94 0.16
N ILE A 212 17.42 -5.17 0.32
CA ILE A 212 16.69 -4.76 1.52
C ILE A 212 17.24 -5.54 2.70
N ASP A 213 17.77 -4.81 3.68
CA ASP A 213 18.24 -5.35 4.95
C ASP A 213 17.60 -4.56 6.09
N MET A 214 16.60 -5.15 6.73
CA MET A 214 15.81 -4.49 7.78
C MET A 214 16.09 -5.12 9.13
N ASP A 215 16.42 -4.31 10.12
CA ASP A 215 16.37 -4.75 11.51
C ASP A 215 14.91 -4.90 11.98
N LYS A 216 14.41 -6.15 11.82
CA LYS A 216 13.02 -6.50 12.15
C LYS A 216 12.74 -6.36 13.65
N ASN A 217 13.73 -6.65 14.50
CA ASN A 217 13.56 -6.61 15.96
C ASN A 217 13.48 -5.17 16.45
N LEU A 218 14.38 -4.31 15.98
CA LEU A 218 14.38 -2.89 16.32
C LEU A 218 13.09 -2.21 15.86
N THR A 219 12.69 -2.45 14.61
CA THR A 219 11.44 -1.91 14.06
C THR A 219 10.21 -2.36 14.87
N PHE A 220 10.16 -3.64 15.24
CA PHE A 220 9.06 -4.19 16.02
C PHE A 220 9.03 -3.66 17.46
N SER A 221 10.19 -3.52 18.12
CA SER A 221 10.28 -2.93 19.46
C SER A 221 9.71 -1.50 19.49
N HIS A 222 10.12 -0.67 18.52
CA HIS A 222 9.62 0.70 18.43
C HIS A 222 8.13 0.79 18.10
N LEU A 223 7.62 -0.13 17.29
CA LEU A 223 6.20 -0.22 17.01
C LEU A 223 5.41 -0.50 18.29
N ASN A 224 5.82 -1.52 19.06
CA ASN A 224 5.16 -1.91 20.31
C ASN A 224 5.17 -0.78 21.35
N GLU A 225 6.28 -0.09 21.47
CA GLU A 225 6.46 0.96 22.47
C GLU A 225 5.64 2.22 22.15
N ASN A 226 5.58 2.62 20.88
CA ASN A 226 5.13 3.95 20.51
C ASN A 226 3.77 3.99 19.81
N PHE A 227 3.34 2.89 19.16
CA PHE A 227 2.12 2.90 18.38
C PHE A 227 0.84 3.02 19.23
N PRO A 228 0.70 2.37 20.40
CA PRO A 228 -0.50 2.53 21.24
C PRO A 228 -0.75 3.99 21.61
N ARG A 229 0.28 4.70 22.05
CA ARG A 229 0.17 6.13 22.34
C ARG A 229 -0.17 6.97 21.11
N PHE A 230 0.43 6.67 19.97
CA PHE A 230 0.09 7.37 18.70
C PHE A 230 -1.37 7.15 18.31
N PHE A 231 -1.89 5.94 18.52
CA PHE A 231 -3.29 5.59 18.28
C PHE A 231 -4.23 6.39 19.19
N ASP A 232 -3.97 6.42 20.49
CA ASP A 232 -4.77 7.17 21.46
C ASP A 232 -4.71 8.67 21.18
N ASP A 233 -3.51 9.24 20.99
CA ASP A 233 -3.28 10.64 20.62
C ASP A 233 -4.09 11.06 19.38
N PHE A 234 -4.28 10.14 18.39
CA PHE A 234 -5.09 10.43 17.21
C PHE A 234 -6.54 10.72 17.57
N PHE A 235 -7.18 9.84 18.35
CA PHE A 235 -8.58 10.00 18.73
C PHE A 235 -8.80 11.21 19.64
N ASP A 236 -7.90 11.45 20.58
CA ASP A 236 -7.94 12.56 21.50
C ASP A 236 -7.80 13.91 20.78
N ASN A 237 -6.80 14.03 19.88
CA ASN A 237 -6.53 15.26 19.13
C ASN A 237 -7.71 15.70 18.25
N PHE A 238 -8.40 14.73 17.64
CA PHE A 238 -9.53 15.01 16.76
C PHE A 238 -10.88 14.90 17.47
N LYS A 239 -10.91 14.54 18.74
CA LYS A 239 -12.13 14.30 19.55
C LYS A 239 -13.07 13.28 18.86
N LEU A 240 -12.49 12.21 18.34
CA LEU A 240 -13.23 11.14 17.70
C LEU A 240 -13.57 10.05 18.70
N ASP A 241 -14.79 9.52 18.60
CA ASP A 241 -15.25 8.41 19.42
C ASP A 241 -14.87 7.08 18.74
N LYS A 242 -14.00 6.32 19.39
CA LYS A 242 -13.54 5.00 18.88
C LYS A 242 -14.72 4.04 18.63
N SER A 243 -15.79 4.12 19.43
CA SER A 243 -16.96 3.25 19.30
C SER A 243 -17.78 3.51 18.02
N LYS A 244 -17.60 4.67 17.41
CA LYS A 244 -18.25 5.06 16.15
C LYS A 244 -17.47 4.67 14.91
N ILE A 245 -16.27 4.12 15.07
CA ILE A 245 -15.49 3.59 13.95
C ILE A 245 -16.10 2.26 13.53
N GLY A 246 -16.57 2.20 12.29
CA GLY A 246 -17.19 1.00 11.74
C GLY A 246 -16.18 -0.06 11.29
N GLU A 247 -14.95 0.34 10.92
CA GLU A 247 -13.91 -0.59 10.52
C GLU A 247 -12.50 0.00 10.77
N PHE A 248 -11.55 -0.90 11.12
CA PHE A 248 -10.16 -0.57 11.37
C PHE A 248 -9.26 -1.34 10.40
N PHE A 249 -8.44 -0.61 9.62
CA PHE A 249 -7.47 -1.18 8.70
C PHE A 249 -6.06 -0.84 9.13
N PHE A 250 -5.20 -1.86 9.22
CA PHE A 250 -3.80 -1.71 9.61
C PHE A 250 -2.87 -2.20 8.51
N GLY A 251 -2.01 -1.32 8.03
CA GLY A 251 -0.97 -1.63 7.06
C GLY A 251 0.15 -2.46 7.71
N SER A 252 -0.05 -3.77 7.84
CA SER A 252 0.90 -4.71 8.45
C SER A 252 1.48 -5.66 7.41
N ALA A 253 2.75 -6.05 7.59
CA ALA A 253 3.47 -6.92 6.67
C ALA A 253 3.18 -8.42 6.87
N ASN A 254 2.67 -8.81 8.04
CA ASN A 254 2.32 -10.20 8.36
C ASN A 254 1.34 -10.28 9.53
N ASN A 255 0.73 -11.48 9.70
CA ASN A 255 -0.26 -11.72 10.74
C ASN A 255 0.30 -11.56 12.16
N PHE A 256 1.57 -11.90 12.41
CA PHE A 256 2.18 -11.75 13.72
C PHE A 256 2.18 -10.29 14.18
N ILE A 257 2.64 -9.38 13.34
CA ILE A 257 2.65 -7.93 13.63
C ILE A 257 1.22 -7.43 13.84
N LYS A 258 0.30 -7.80 12.95
CA LYS A 258 -1.12 -7.41 13.08
C LYS A 258 -1.72 -7.87 14.39
N THR A 259 -1.56 -9.15 14.74
CA THR A 259 -2.09 -9.73 15.98
C THR A 259 -1.54 -8.98 17.19
N LYS A 260 -0.22 -8.77 17.24
CA LYS A 260 0.41 -8.05 18.35
C LYS A 260 -0.08 -6.61 18.49
N LEU A 261 -0.26 -5.90 17.38
CA LEU A 261 -0.85 -4.55 17.40
C LEU A 261 -2.27 -4.56 17.97
N LEU A 262 -3.12 -5.47 17.52
CA LEU A 262 -4.50 -5.56 17.98
C LEU A 262 -4.59 -5.95 19.47
N GLU A 263 -3.71 -6.84 19.96
CA GLU A 263 -3.56 -7.14 21.38
C GLU A 263 -3.19 -5.90 22.20
N LEU A 264 -2.18 -5.13 21.75
CA LEU A 264 -1.74 -3.90 22.41
C LEU A 264 -2.81 -2.81 22.45
N LEU A 265 -3.65 -2.75 21.42
CA LEU A 265 -4.77 -1.81 21.34
C LEU A 265 -6.06 -2.33 22.01
N ASN A 266 -6.00 -3.49 22.69
CA ASN A 266 -7.12 -4.12 23.38
C ASN A 266 -8.32 -4.46 22.47
N PHE A 267 -8.07 -4.84 21.22
CA PHE A 267 -9.13 -5.35 20.35
C PHE A 267 -9.58 -6.74 20.79
N LYS A 268 -10.90 -6.92 20.97
CA LYS A 268 -11.49 -8.18 21.44
C LYS A 268 -11.50 -9.29 20.39
N GLU A 269 -11.62 -8.91 19.13
CA GLU A 269 -11.64 -9.84 17.99
C GLU A 269 -10.45 -9.61 17.07
N ILE A 270 -9.61 -10.64 16.95
CA ILE A 270 -8.48 -10.65 16.02
C ILE A 270 -8.87 -11.55 14.85
N LYS A 271 -9.29 -10.93 13.75
CA LYS A 271 -9.63 -11.64 12.52
C LYS A 271 -8.38 -11.91 11.68
N ASN A 272 -8.33 -13.07 11.04
CA ASN A 272 -7.31 -13.39 10.07
C ASN A 272 -7.26 -12.33 8.96
N ASP A 273 -6.05 -12.04 8.51
CA ASP A 273 -5.83 -11.10 7.43
C ASP A 273 -5.93 -11.82 6.08
N GLU A 274 -7.09 -11.74 5.48
CA GLU A 274 -7.33 -12.39 4.18
C GLU A 274 -6.48 -11.78 3.06
N THR A 275 -6.14 -10.50 3.14
CA THR A 275 -5.23 -9.87 2.17
C THR A 275 -3.86 -10.52 2.25
N LEU A 276 -3.30 -10.64 3.45
CA LEU A 276 -2.02 -11.31 3.65
C LEU A 276 -2.07 -12.78 3.24
N LYS A 277 -3.15 -13.47 3.60
CA LYS A 277 -3.34 -14.88 3.28
C LYS A 277 -3.38 -15.14 1.77
N ASN A 278 -4.11 -14.33 1.03
CA ASN A 278 -4.40 -14.58 -0.38
C ASN A 278 -3.42 -13.88 -1.33
N TYR A 279 -2.80 -12.77 -0.90
CA TYR A 279 -1.96 -11.95 -1.78
C TYR A 279 -0.55 -11.72 -1.25
N GLY A 280 -0.22 -12.20 -0.04
CA GLY A 280 1.10 -11.99 0.57
C GLY A 280 1.32 -10.58 1.09
N ASP A 281 2.59 -10.26 1.39
CA ASP A 281 3.01 -8.90 1.79
C ASP A 281 3.10 -7.99 0.56
N VAL A 282 2.00 -7.30 0.29
CA VAL A 282 1.87 -6.31 -0.78
C VAL A 282 2.37 -4.91 -0.40
N THR A 283 3.04 -4.78 0.74
CA THR A 283 3.76 -3.58 1.22
C THR A 283 2.87 -2.31 1.24
N ILE A 284 3.19 -1.31 0.41
CA ILE A 284 2.48 -0.02 0.30
C ILE A 284 1.02 -0.18 -0.15
N ASN A 285 0.71 -1.27 -0.86
CA ASN A 285 -0.62 -1.53 -1.41
C ASN A 285 -1.59 -2.16 -0.39
N LYS A 286 -1.12 -2.54 0.82
CA LYS A 286 -1.92 -3.29 1.80
C LYS A 286 -3.29 -2.65 2.07
N LEU A 287 -3.33 -1.35 2.33
CA LEU A 287 -4.57 -0.65 2.61
C LEU A 287 -5.49 -0.56 1.38
N ALA A 288 -4.94 -0.47 0.16
CA ALA A 288 -5.73 -0.52 -1.06
C ALA A 288 -6.44 -1.87 -1.22
N PHE A 289 -5.71 -2.97 -0.95
CA PHE A 289 -6.31 -4.33 -0.96
C PHE A 289 -7.38 -4.49 0.11
N ASP A 290 -7.15 -3.97 1.31
CA ASP A 290 -8.12 -4.07 2.41
C ASP A 290 -9.40 -3.32 2.08
N LEU A 291 -9.30 -2.12 1.51
CA LEU A 291 -10.44 -1.34 1.04
C LEU A 291 -11.19 -2.06 -0.10
N ALA A 292 -10.46 -2.57 -1.10
CA ALA A 292 -11.06 -3.28 -2.22
C ALA A 292 -11.76 -4.58 -1.80
N ASN A 293 -11.15 -5.35 -0.90
CA ASN A 293 -11.71 -6.61 -0.41
C ASN A 293 -12.87 -6.41 0.59
N TYR A 294 -13.03 -5.21 1.15
CA TYR A 294 -14.08 -4.96 2.15
C TYR A 294 -15.49 -5.08 1.56
N GLU A 295 -15.69 -4.55 0.37
CA GLU A 295 -16.99 -4.57 -0.31
C GLU A 295 -17.50 -6.00 -0.55
N TRP A 296 -16.61 -6.91 -0.92
CA TRP A 296 -16.97 -8.32 -1.22
C TRP A 296 -17.49 -9.08 0.00
N ARG A 297 -17.21 -8.60 1.22
CA ARG A 297 -17.49 -9.34 2.45
C ARG A 297 -18.74 -8.90 3.17
N ARG A 298 -19.20 -7.65 3.02
CA ARG A 298 -20.21 -7.07 3.92
C ARG A 298 -21.33 -6.27 3.29
N GLY A 299 -21.38 -6.15 1.96
CA GLY A 299 -22.34 -5.28 1.30
C GLY A 299 -22.06 -3.79 1.54
N GLY A 300 -22.46 -2.96 0.57
CA GLY A 300 -22.11 -1.55 0.55
C GLY A 300 -22.82 -0.74 1.63
N ASP A 301 -22.07 -0.34 2.64
CA ASP A 301 -22.50 0.58 3.69
C ASP A 301 -21.58 1.78 3.79
N ILE A 302 -22.13 2.91 4.24
CA ILE A 302 -21.31 4.06 4.64
C ILE A 302 -20.71 3.76 6.01
N LYS A 303 -19.37 3.79 6.10
CA LYS A 303 -18.65 3.57 7.36
C LYS A 303 -17.71 4.73 7.66
N GLN A 304 -17.62 5.10 8.94
CA GLN A 304 -16.46 5.82 9.45
C GLN A 304 -15.35 4.80 9.60
N VAL A 305 -14.27 4.93 8.84
CA VAL A 305 -13.12 4.03 8.90
C VAL A 305 -11.95 4.70 9.59
N PHE A 306 -11.13 3.89 10.23
CA PHE A 306 -9.80 4.26 10.70
C PHE A 306 -8.77 3.41 9.96
N MET A 307 -7.76 4.06 9.41
CA MET A 307 -6.63 3.43 8.75
C MET A 307 -5.34 3.85 9.42
N ALA A 308 -4.42 2.92 9.62
CA ALA A 308 -3.09 3.24 10.09
C ALA A 308 -2.02 2.46 9.32
N SER A 309 -0.89 3.09 9.12
CA SER A 309 0.30 2.49 8.52
C SER A 309 1.56 2.94 9.24
N PHE A 310 2.57 2.09 9.21
CA PHE A 310 3.86 2.35 9.82
C PHE A 310 4.95 1.73 8.95
N GLY A 311 6.14 2.26 9.06
CA GLY A 311 7.27 1.77 8.26
C GLY A 311 8.54 2.59 8.45
N THR A 312 9.41 2.44 7.46
CA THR A 312 10.72 3.07 7.46
C THR A 312 10.68 4.57 7.75
N GLY A 313 11.69 5.04 8.43
CA GLY A 313 11.81 6.45 8.80
C GLY A 313 11.71 6.80 10.29
N ILE A 314 11.49 6.00 11.29
CA ILE A 314 10.23 5.26 11.53
C ILE A 314 9.06 6.23 11.49
N THR A 315 8.14 5.98 10.62
CA THR A 315 6.97 6.86 10.42
C THR A 315 5.69 6.11 10.75
N PHE A 316 4.82 6.73 11.54
CA PHE A 316 3.44 6.31 11.78
C PHE A 316 2.50 7.30 11.12
N ASN A 317 1.53 6.79 10.37
CA ASN A 317 0.42 7.55 9.81
C ASN A 317 -0.90 6.97 10.26
N ALA A 318 -1.87 7.83 10.51
CA ALA A 318 -3.26 7.45 10.72
C ALA A 318 -4.19 8.38 9.95
N MET A 319 -5.29 7.82 9.45
CA MET A 319 -6.35 8.58 8.79
C MET A 319 -7.72 8.02 9.18
N SER A 320 -8.67 8.91 9.42
CA SER A 320 -10.07 8.54 9.60
C SER A 320 -10.96 9.38 8.71
N LEU A 321 -11.86 8.72 7.97
CA LEU A 321 -12.82 9.36 7.06
C LEU A 321 -14.05 8.47 6.88
N LYS A 322 -15.14 9.06 6.38
CA LYS A 322 -16.30 8.29 5.94
C LYS A 322 -16.07 7.76 4.53
N ILE A 323 -16.34 6.49 4.32
CA ILE A 323 -16.31 5.82 3.02
C ILE A 323 -17.67 5.20 2.74
N ASP A 324 -18.22 5.51 1.57
CA ASP A 324 -19.40 4.82 1.01
C ASP A 324 -18.92 3.71 0.09
N PHE A 325 -18.78 2.51 0.64
CA PHE A 325 -18.28 1.35 -0.08
C PHE A 325 -19.20 0.94 -1.24
N SER A 326 -20.49 1.28 -1.20
CA SER A 326 -21.44 0.96 -2.28
C SER A 326 -21.13 1.69 -3.59
N LYS A 327 -20.37 2.79 -3.52
CA LYS A 327 -20.03 3.63 -4.67
C LYS A 327 -18.65 3.35 -5.26
N ILE A 328 -17.86 2.48 -4.62
CA ILE A 328 -16.52 2.17 -5.08
C ILE A 328 -16.57 1.00 -6.07
N LYS A 329 -15.97 1.15 -7.25
CA LYS A 329 -15.76 0.05 -8.19
C LYS A 329 -14.39 -0.58 -7.95
N ASN A 330 -14.36 -1.89 -7.70
CA ASN A 330 -13.14 -2.59 -7.31
C ASN A 330 -12.75 -3.64 -8.36
N PHE A 331 -11.46 -3.69 -8.68
CA PHE A 331 -10.87 -4.66 -9.60
C PHE A 331 -9.56 -5.18 -9.00
N ILE A 332 -9.41 -6.50 -8.98
CA ILE A 332 -8.15 -7.17 -8.62
C ILE A 332 -7.84 -8.16 -9.74
N GLU A 333 -6.78 -7.91 -10.50
CA GLU A 333 -6.39 -8.73 -11.64
C GLU A 333 -4.99 -9.34 -11.42
N ILE A 334 -4.87 -10.63 -11.73
CA ILE A 334 -3.59 -11.34 -11.81
C ILE A 334 -3.24 -11.46 -13.29
N ILE A 335 -2.15 -10.82 -13.71
CA ILE A 335 -1.78 -10.70 -15.13
C ILE A 335 -0.59 -11.61 -15.43
N ASP A 336 -0.71 -12.40 -16.49
CA ASP A 336 0.42 -13.12 -17.08
C ASP A 336 1.12 -12.20 -18.07
N PHE A 337 2.31 -11.73 -17.75
CA PHE A 337 3.11 -10.86 -18.60
C PHE A 337 3.95 -11.62 -19.65
N ASN A 338 3.84 -12.96 -19.69
CA ASN A 338 4.52 -13.78 -20.68
C ASN A 338 3.64 -14.07 -21.89
N THR A 339 2.38 -13.67 -21.87
CA THR A 339 1.43 -13.73 -22.98
C THR A 339 1.27 -12.34 -23.63
#